data_cb2af8bfe350f9c9cd0ef381636a5e48
#
_entry.id   cb2af8bfe350f9c9cd0ef381636a5e48
#
_cell.length_a   1.000
_cell.length_b   1.000
_cell.length_c   1.000
_cell.angle_alpha   90.00
_cell.angle_beta   90.00
_cell.angle_gamma   90.00
#
_symmetry.space_group_name_H-M   'P 1'
#
loop_
_entity.id
_entity.type
_entity.pdbx_description
1 polymer ?
#
loop_
_entity_poly.entity_id
_entity_poly.type
_entity_poly.pdbx_seq_one_letter_code
_entity_poly.pdbx_strand_id
1 'polypeptide(L)'
;QVNYLTNNLKSAYNTLIEENFKLINENQIKRIASLLNSGKRAVMVGSEAESSILEDFKLKFLNLGVDISTVTRNKFLEPRVSVLGQGSIIIIFNLSEETEDVRATVRKAKFKGAYLVLITADERQGELYDEVIMTNCTKGMSNMVSRQMVILIIMDVIYTYCSANRLYFETIKDERKEFSSNE
;
A
#
# COMPACT_ATOMS: atom_id res chain seq x y z
N GLN A 1 25.15 -9.98 -27.83
CA GLN A 1 24.38 -10.79 -26.84
C GLN A 1 24.02 -9.93 -25.59
N VAL A 2 24.95 -9.12 -25.04
CA VAL A 2 24.69 -8.29 -23.85
C VAL A 2 23.57 -7.28 -24.10
N ASN A 3 23.60 -6.57 -25.24
CA ASN A 3 22.57 -5.61 -25.62
C ASN A 3 21.17 -6.23 -25.75
N TYR A 4 21.09 -7.49 -26.21
CA TYR A 4 19.82 -8.21 -26.35
C TYR A 4 19.18 -8.49 -24.98
N LEU A 5 19.95 -9.01 -24.02
CA LEU A 5 19.46 -9.31 -22.67
C LEU A 5 19.02 -8.03 -21.92
N THR A 6 19.83 -6.99 -22.01
CA THR A 6 19.51 -5.69 -21.39
C THR A 6 18.25 -5.06 -22.00
N ASN A 7 18.07 -5.14 -23.32
CA ASN A 7 16.87 -4.63 -23.98
C ASN A 7 15.62 -5.45 -23.62
N ASN A 8 15.75 -6.76 -23.50
CA ASN A 8 14.64 -7.61 -23.05
C ASN A 8 14.23 -7.26 -21.61
N LEU A 9 15.20 -7.06 -20.71
CA LEU A 9 14.92 -6.66 -19.34
C LEU A 9 14.23 -5.29 -19.30
N LYS A 10 14.73 -4.30 -20.06
CA LYS A 10 14.10 -2.97 -20.18
C LYS A 10 12.67 -3.07 -20.68
N SER A 11 12.42 -3.90 -21.69
CA SER A 11 11.08 -4.13 -22.23
C SER A 11 10.16 -4.76 -21.17
N ALA A 12 10.65 -5.72 -20.40
CA ALA A 12 9.90 -6.35 -19.31
C ALA A 12 9.53 -5.35 -18.21
N TYR A 13 10.44 -4.46 -17.81
CA TYR A 13 10.14 -3.37 -16.87
C TYR A 13 9.08 -2.42 -17.41
N ASN A 14 9.22 -1.96 -18.64
CA ASN A 14 8.25 -1.04 -19.25
C ASN A 14 6.85 -1.66 -19.29
N THR A 15 6.74 -2.90 -19.72
CA THR A 15 5.45 -3.61 -19.73
C THR A 15 4.86 -3.76 -18.33
N LEU A 16 5.68 -4.12 -17.34
CA LEU A 16 5.21 -4.25 -15.95
C LEU A 16 4.66 -2.92 -15.42
N ILE A 17 5.37 -1.83 -15.66
CA ILE A 17 4.96 -0.48 -15.26
C ILE A 17 3.65 -0.11 -15.95
N GLU A 18 3.58 -0.19 -17.27
CA GLU A 18 2.39 0.17 -18.03
C GLU A 18 1.15 -0.64 -17.63
N GLU A 19 1.29 -1.96 -17.46
CA GLU A 19 0.18 -2.82 -17.07
C GLU A 19 -0.34 -2.52 -15.66
N ASN A 20 0.55 -2.23 -14.72
CA ASN A 20 0.11 -1.89 -13.37
C ASN A 20 -0.51 -0.48 -13.30
N PHE A 21 0.01 0.51 -14.02
CA PHE A 21 -0.62 1.83 -14.08
C PHE A 21 -2.01 1.80 -14.72
N LYS A 22 -2.28 0.92 -15.67
CA LYS A 22 -3.62 0.73 -16.26
C LYS A 22 -4.64 0.18 -15.25
N LEU A 23 -4.20 -0.56 -14.23
CA LEU A 23 -5.05 -1.13 -13.19
C LEU A 23 -5.37 -0.16 -12.05
N ILE A 24 -4.67 0.98 -11.97
CA ILE A 24 -4.87 1.94 -10.89
C ILE A 24 -6.21 2.65 -11.02
N ASN A 25 -7.04 2.52 -9.98
CA ASN A 25 -8.25 3.30 -9.82
C ASN A 25 -7.96 4.51 -8.93
N GLU A 26 -7.89 5.69 -9.51
CA GLU A 26 -7.56 6.92 -8.76
C GLU A 26 -8.52 7.22 -7.61
N ASN A 27 -9.81 6.94 -7.75
CA ASN A 27 -10.79 7.16 -6.68
C ASN A 27 -10.51 6.25 -5.49
N GLN A 28 -10.11 5.01 -5.75
CA GLN A 28 -9.68 4.06 -4.72
C GLN A 28 -8.43 4.57 -4.01
N ILE A 29 -7.42 5.00 -4.75
CA ILE A 29 -6.19 5.57 -4.19
C ILE A 29 -6.49 6.82 -3.34
N LYS A 30 -7.36 7.72 -3.82
CA LYS A 30 -7.78 8.91 -3.06
C LYS A 30 -8.44 8.55 -1.73
N ARG A 31 -9.30 7.52 -1.69
CA ARG A 31 -9.91 7.05 -0.44
C ARG A 31 -8.86 6.52 0.53
N ILE A 32 -7.96 5.66 0.06
CA ILE A 32 -6.88 5.09 0.89
C ILE A 32 -5.97 6.20 1.43
N ALA A 33 -5.54 7.14 0.59
CA ALA A 33 -4.71 8.27 0.98
C ALA A 33 -5.40 9.17 2.03
N SER A 34 -6.70 9.43 1.86
CA SER A 34 -7.49 10.18 2.83
C SER A 34 -7.55 9.49 4.19
N LEU A 35 -7.75 8.16 4.20
CA LEU A 35 -7.75 7.36 5.42
C LEU A 35 -6.39 7.39 6.11
N LEU A 36 -5.29 7.21 5.38
CA LEU A 36 -3.92 7.28 5.91
C LEU A 36 -3.62 8.66 6.53
N ASN A 37 -4.14 9.72 5.94
CA ASN A 37 -4.00 11.09 6.45
C ASN A 37 -4.95 11.42 7.62
N SER A 38 -5.88 10.56 7.95
CA SER A 38 -6.88 10.80 9.02
C SER A 38 -6.33 10.70 10.45
N GLY A 39 -5.05 10.38 10.64
CA GLY A 39 -4.43 10.17 11.94
C GLY A 39 -4.74 8.81 12.58
N LYS A 40 -5.38 7.90 11.86
CA LYS A 40 -5.60 6.52 12.30
C LYS A 40 -4.32 5.70 12.14
N ARG A 41 -4.16 4.70 13.02
CA ARG A 41 -3.04 3.77 12.92
C ARG A 41 -3.15 2.92 11.67
N ALA A 42 -2.03 2.75 10.99
CA ALA A 42 -1.93 1.90 9.82
C ALA A 42 -0.90 0.77 10.03
N VAL A 43 -1.14 -0.36 9.39
CA VAL A 43 -0.21 -1.49 9.39
C VAL A 43 -0.07 -2.00 7.97
N MET A 44 1.16 -2.12 7.50
CA MET A 44 1.50 -2.83 6.26
C MET A 44 1.89 -4.26 6.60
N VAL A 45 1.27 -5.21 5.93
CA VAL A 45 1.49 -6.65 6.12
C VAL A 45 2.03 -7.25 4.83
N GLY A 46 3.17 -7.90 4.91
CA GLY A 46 3.80 -8.59 3.78
C GLY A 46 4.61 -9.80 4.23
N SER A 47 5.30 -10.44 3.31
CA SER A 47 6.24 -11.53 3.60
C SER A 47 7.62 -11.01 4.02
N GLU A 48 8.47 -11.90 4.53
CA GLU A 48 9.86 -11.55 4.84
C GLU A 48 10.64 -11.05 3.62
N ALA A 49 10.30 -11.53 2.41
CA ALA A 49 10.92 -11.08 1.17
C ALA A 49 10.65 -9.61 0.86
N GLU A 50 9.54 -9.06 1.36
CA GLU A 50 9.13 -7.67 1.15
C GLU A 50 9.57 -6.74 2.28
N SER A 51 10.22 -7.26 3.34
CA SER A 51 10.49 -6.51 4.57
C SER A 51 11.27 -5.22 4.34
N SER A 52 12.31 -5.24 3.50
CA SER A 52 13.13 -4.04 3.23
C SER A 52 12.36 -2.93 2.55
N ILE A 53 11.51 -3.26 1.58
CA ILE A 53 10.64 -2.32 0.89
C ILE A 53 9.59 -1.73 1.83
N LEU A 54 8.93 -2.57 2.62
CA LEU A 54 7.91 -2.11 3.56
C LEU A 54 8.51 -1.20 4.65
N GLU A 55 9.72 -1.50 5.13
CA GLU A 55 10.42 -0.62 6.07
C GLU A 55 10.80 0.73 5.44
N ASP A 56 11.22 0.76 4.18
CA ASP A 56 11.47 2.01 3.46
C ASP A 56 10.21 2.86 3.34
N PHE A 57 9.09 2.28 2.93
CA PHE A 57 7.80 2.98 2.88
C PHE A 57 7.31 3.41 4.25
N LYS A 58 7.52 2.60 5.29
CA LYS A 58 7.21 3.02 6.67
C LYS A 58 7.91 4.34 6.99
N LEU A 59 9.20 4.47 6.72
CA LEU A 59 9.96 5.70 6.96
C LEU A 59 9.43 6.87 6.12
N LYS A 60 9.13 6.67 4.85
CA LYS A 60 8.52 7.69 3.99
C LYS A 60 7.19 8.20 4.57
N PHE A 61 6.29 7.31 4.98
CA PHE A 61 4.99 7.67 5.54
C PHE A 61 5.10 8.31 6.92
N LEU A 62 6.02 7.85 7.78
CA LEU A 62 6.30 8.49 9.08
C LEU A 62 6.78 9.94 8.89
N ASN A 63 7.57 10.23 7.88
CA ASN A 63 7.99 11.59 7.54
C ASN A 63 6.83 12.48 7.10
N LEU A 64 5.75 11.91 6.56
CA LEU A 64 4.47 12.60 6.36
C LEU A 64 3.63 12.69 7.63
N GLY A 65 4.06 12.12 8.76
CA GLY A 65 3.30 12.05 10.01
C GLY A 65 2.15 11.04 9.99
N VAL A 66 2.20 10.02 9.13
CA VAL A 66 1.27 8.88 9.15
C VAL A 66 1.77 7.88 10.21
N ASP A 67 0.94 7.53 11.19
CA ASP A 67 1.25 6.48 12.19
C ASP A 67 1.13 5.10 11.51
N ILE A 68 2.22 4.61 10.97
CA ILE A 68 2.29 3.35 10.21
C ILE A 68 3.37 2.43 10.73
N SER A 69 3.09 1.14 10.75
CA SER A 69 4.02 0.08 11.14
C SER A 69 3.99 -1.07 10.12
N THR A 70 4.94 -1.99 10.25
CA THR A 70 5.06 -3.15 9.37
C THR A 70 4.95 -4.46 10.14
N VAL A 71 4.40 -5.48 9.50
CA VAL A 71 4.41 -6.87 9.96
C VAL A 71 4.80 -7.76 8.77
N THR A 72 5.95 -8.42 8.87
CA THR A 72 6.50 -9.27 7.81
C THR A 72 6.61 -10.75 8.22
N ARG A 73 6.18 -11.08 9.42
CA ARG A 73 6.12 -12.44 9.95
C ARG A 73 4.74 -12.72 10.53
N ASN A 74 4.09 -13.76 10.04
CA ASN A 74 2.72 -14.11 10.42
C ASN A 74 2.51 -14.22 11.94
N LYS A 75 3.50 -14.74 12.68
CA LYS A 75 3.42 -14.86 14.14
C LYS A 75 3.23 -13.54 14.90
N PHE A 76 3.54 -12.40 14.26
CA PHE A 76 3.36 -11.07 14.84
C PHE A 76 2.07 -10.38 14.38
N LEU A 77 1.37 -10.94 13.41
CA LEU A 77 0.15 -10.34 12.86
C LEU A 77 -0.98 -10.30 13.89
N GLU A 78 -1.28 -11.44 14.54
CA GLU A 78 -2.35 -11.51 15.53
C GLU A 78 -2.10 -10.60 16.76
N PRO A 79 -0.92 -10.60 17.40
CA PRO A 79 -0.61 -9.63 18.46
C PRO A 79 -0.75 -8.18 18.00
N ARG A 80 -0.34 -7.87 16.77
CA ARG A 80 -0.46 -6.51 16.23
C ARG A 80 -1.91 -6.11 16.00
N VAL A 81 -2.71 -6.97 15.40
CA VAL A 81 -4.14 -6.76 15.16
C VAL A 81 -4.92 -6.63 16.47
N SER A 82 -4.50 -7.33 17.54
CA SER A 82 -5.18 -7.28 18.84
C SER A 82 -5.18 -5.89 19.47
N VAL A 83 -4.16 -5.06 19.20
CA VAL A 83 -4.02 -3.69 19.74
C VAL A 83 -4.54 -2.60 18.81
N LEU A 84 -5.04 -2.97 17.64
CA LEU A 84 -5.65 -2.01 16.70
C LEU A 84 -7.07 -1.68 17.15
N GLY A 85 -7.39 -0.39 17.11
CA GLY A 85 -8.74 0.11 17.39
C GLY A 85 -9.61 0.20 16.13
N GLN A 86 -10.85 0.61 16.33
CA GLN A 86 -11.80 0.88 15.25
C GLN A 86 -11.26 1.95 14.29
N GLY A 87 -11.40 1.70 13.00
CA GLY A 87 -10.95 2.58 11.93
C GLY A 87 -9.44 2.50 11.65
N SER A 88 -8.69 1.62 12.32
CA SER A 88 -7.31 1.32 11.93
C SER A 88 -7.26 0.77 10.50
N ILE A 89 -6.16 1.00 9.79
CA ILE A 89 -6.01 0.62 8.39
C ILE A 89 -5.00 -0.52 8.29
N ILE A 90 -5.36 -1.59 7.60
CA ILE A 90 -4.45 -2.70 7.34
C ILE A 90 -4.28 -2.84 5.83
N ILE A 91 -3.06 -2.66 5.36
CA ILE A 91 -2.69 -2.84 3.95
C ILE A 91 -1.94 -4.16 3.84
N ILE A 92 -2.50 -5.11 3.11
CA ILE A 92 -1.96 -6.46 2.96
C ILE A 92 -1.42 -6.63 1.55
N PHE A 93 -0.14 -6.96 1.47
CA PHE A 93 0.51 -7.34 0.22
C PHE A 93 0.44 -8.85 0.07
N ASN A 94 -0.42 -9.32 -0.79
CA ASN A 94 -0.57 -10.73 -1.11
C ASN A 94 -0.25 -10.97 -2.59
N LEU A 95 1.05 -11.02 -2.89
CA LEU A 95 1.58 -11.36 -4.21
C LEU A 95 1.85 -12.87 -4.36
N SER A 96 1.58 -13.64 -3.32
CA SER A 96 1.63 -15.10 -3.25
C SER A 96 0.33 -15.63 -2.60
N GLU A 97 0.23 -16.92 -2.34
CA GLU A 97 -0.96 -17.48 -1.69
C GLU A 97 -1.09 -17.04 -0.24
N GLU A 98 -2.28 -16.59 0.14
CA GLU A 98 -2.64 -16.24 1.51
C GLU A 98 -2.80 -17.51 2.35
N THR A 99 -2.16 -17.55 3.51
CA THR A 99 -2.34 -18.66 4.46
C THR A 99 -3.65 -18.50 5.25
N GLU A 100 -4.28 -19.60 5.66
CA GLU A 100 -5.53 -19.55 6.44
C GLU A 100 -5.35 -18.81 7.77
N ASP A 101 -4.18 -18.85 8.40
CA ASP A 101 -3.88 -18.11 9.64
C ASP A 101 -3.93 -16.59 9.42
N VAL A 102 -3.38 -16.11 8.32
CA VAL A 102 -3.47 -14.68 7.93
C VAL A 102 -4.93 -14.31 7.70
N ARG A 103 -5.66 -15.13 6.96
CA ARG A 103 -7.07 -14.90 6.64
C ARG A 103 -7.95 -14.85 7.91
N ALA A 104 -7.73 -15.78 8.85
CA ALA A 104 -8.43 -15.79 10.13
C ALA A 104 -8.15 -14.51 10.95
N THR A 105 -6.90 -14.06 10.98
CA THR A 105 -6.51 -12.83 11.68
C THR A 105 -7.11 -11.59 11.02
N VAL A 106 -7.16 -11.54 9.70
CA VAL A 106 -7.79 -10.46 8.94
C VAL A 106 -9.29 -10.39 9.20
N ARG A 107 -10.00 -11.53 9.29
CA ARG A 107 -11.42 -11.57 9.70
C ARG A 107 -11.63 -10.98 11.10
N LYS A 108 -10.75 -11.29 12.05
CA LYS A 108 -10.80 -10.70 13.41
C LYS A 108 -10.61 -9.17 13.35
N ALA A 109 -9.68 -8.68 12.51
CA ALA A 109 -9.47 -7.26 12.32
C ALA A 109 -10.70 -6.57 11.73
N LYS A 110 -11.34 -7.16 10.73
CA LYS A 110 -12.59 -6.68 10.14
C LYS A 110 -13.69 -6.56 11.19
N PHE A 111 -13.87 -7.60 11.99
CA PHE A 111 -14.86 -7.60 13.06
C PHE A 111 -14.63 -6.49 14.11
N LYS A 112 -13.37 -6.10 14.35
CA LYS A 112 -13.00 -4.97 15.21
C LYS A 112 -13.17 -3.60 14.55
N GLY A 113 -13.62 -3.54 13.30
CA GLY A 113 -13.84 -2.31 12.56
C GLY A 113 -12.58 -1.72 11.91
N ALA A 114 -11.57 -2.54 11.64
CA ALA A 114 -10.43 -2.16 10.82
C ALA A 114 -10.86 -2.01 9.35
N TYR A 115 -10.26 -1.05 8.66
CA TYR A 115 -10.39 -0.89 7.22
C TYR A 115 -9.30 -1.69 6.51
N LEU A 116 -9.71 -2.60 5.64
CA LEU A 116 -8.84 -3.60 5.03
C LEU A 116 -8.59 -3.28 3.56
N VAL A 117 -7.33 -3.16 3.20
CA VAL A 117 -6.85 -2.95 1.82
C VAL A 117 -6.02 -4.16 1.41
N LEU A 118 -6.39 -4.81 0.33
CA LEU A 118 -5.63 -5.91 -0.27
C LEU A 118 -4.95 -5.44 -1.55
N ILE A 119 -3.67 -5.75 -1.69
CA ILE A 119 -2.89 -5.58 -2.92
C ILE A 119 -2.53 -6.98 -3.42
N THR A 120 -3.13 -7.40 -4.53
CA THR A 120 -3.05 -8.79 -5.00
C THR A 120 -3.09 -8.89 -6.51
N ALA A 121 -2.61 -10.01 -7.03
CA ALA A 121 -2.79 -10.43 -8.43
C ALA A 121 -3.93 -11.46 -8.60
N ASP A 122 -4.63 -11.86 -7.53
CA ASP A 122 -5.71 -12.85 -7.56
C ASP A 122 -7.07 -12.22 -7.20
N GLU A 123 -7.94 -12.11 -8.20
CA GLU A 123 -9.29 -11.53 -8.05
C GLU A 123 -10.19 -12.27 -7.05
N ARG A 124 -9.94 -13.57 -6.80
CA ARG A 124 -10.79 -14.41 -5.95
C ARG A 124 -10.69 -14.09 -4.45
N GLN A 125 -9.75 -13.25 -4.04
CA GLN A 125 -9.47 -12.99 -2.63
C GLN A 125 -10.23 -11.78 -2.07
N GLY A 126 -11.04 -11.09 -2.87
CA GLY A 126 -11.57 -9.77 -2.57
C GLY A 126 -12.69 -9.66 -1.54
N GLU A 127 -13.46 -10.70 -1.25
CA GLU A 127 -14.72 -10.61 -0.49
C GLU A 127 -14.57 -10.07 0.96
N LEU A 128 -13.41 -10.22 1.57
CA LEU A 128 -13.16 -9.82 2.95
C LEU A 128 -12.74 -8.35 3.08
N TYR A 129 -12.26 -7.75 2.00
CA TYR A 129 -11.55 -6.47 2.00
C TYR A 129 -12.47 -5.31 1.61
N ASP A 130 -12.19 -4.12 2.16
CA ASP A 130 -12.92 -2.89 1.81
C ASP A 130 -12.44 -2.32 0.48
N GLU A 131 -11.15 -2.50 0.18
CA GLU A 131 -10.53 -2.13 -1.08
C GLU A 131 -9.62 -3.26 -1.58
N VAL A 132 -9.67 -3.53 -2.88
CA VAL A 132 -8.76 -4.47 -3.54
C VAL A 132 -8.05 -3.74 -4.67
N ILE A 133 -6.74 -3.58 -4.55
CA ILE A 133 -5.89 -3.04 -5.61
C ILE A 133 -5.35 -4.23 -6.41
N MET A 134 -5.83 -4.36 -7.62
CA MET A 134 -5.34 -5.39 -8.55
C MET A 134 -3.98 -5.02 -9.08
N THR A 135 -3.11 -6.02 -9.16
CA THR A 135 -1.76 -5.89 -9.71
C THR A 135 -1.54 -6.93 -10.80
N ASN A 136 -0.64 -6.62 -11.71
CA ASN A 136 -0.20 -7.57 -12.73
C ASN A 136 1.25 -7.99 -12.46
N CYS A 137 1.43 -9.22 -11.99
CA CYS A 137 2.72 -9.90 -11.91
C CYS A 137 2.70 -11.04 -12.95
N THR A 138 2.87 -10.74 -14.23
CA THR A 138 2.79 -11.75 -15.27
C THR A 138 3.78 -12.89 -15.04
N LYS A 139 3.30 -14.13 -15.07
CA LYS A 139 4.09 -15.32 -14.78
C LYS A 139 5.36 -15.45 -15.66
N GLY A 140 5.32 -14.93 -16.89
CA GLY A 140 6.46 -14.93 -17.80
C GLY A 140 7.53 -13.87 -17.49
N MET A 141 7.17 -12.76 -16.82
CA MET A 141 8.09 -11.68 -16.44
C MET A 141 8.68 -11.87 -15.04
N SER A 142 8.04 -12.67 -14.19
CA SER A 142 8.44 -12.85 -12.78
C SER A 142 9.86 -13.42 -12.62
N ASN A 143 10.40 -14.06 -13.64
CA ASN A 143 11.78 -14.57 -13.63
C ASN A 143 12.82 -13.52 -14.02
N MET A 144 12.41 -12.42 -14.66
CA MET A 144 13.31 -11.35 -15.12
C MET A 144 13.21 -10.10 -14.25
N VAL A 145 12.04 -9.80 -13.71
CA VAL A 145 11.75 -8.59 -12.95
C VAL A 145 11.31 -8.96 -11.55
N SER A 146 11.83 -8.26 -10.54
CA SER A 146 11.45 -8.49 -9.16
C SER A 146 9.97 -8.13 -8.92
N ARG A 147 9.23 -8.99 -8.21
CA ARG A 147 7.85 -8.72 -7.75
C ARG A 147 7.75 -7.48 -6.88
N GLN A 148 8.83 -7.10 -6.23
CA GLN A 148 8.92 -5.89 -5.43
C GLN A 148 8.66 -4.61 -6.23
N MET A 149 8.91 -4.62 -7.55
CA MET A 149 8.58 -3.49 -8.42
C MET A 149 7.09 -3.13 -8.40
N VAL A 150 6.22 -4.11 -8.29
CA VAL A 150 4.76 -3.89 -8.19
C VAL A 150 4.42 -3.16 -6.89
N ILE A 151 5.04 -3.55 -5.78
CA ILE A 151 4.88 -2.87 -4.48
C ILE A 151 5.36 -1.43 -4.56
N LEU A 152 6.53 -1.19 -5.18
CA LEU A 152 7.06 0.16 -5.39
C LEU A 152 6.07 1.03 -6.16
N ILE A 153 5.53 0.55 -7.28
CA ILE A 153 4.57 1.30 -8.09
C ILE A 153 3.35 1.70 -7.27
N ILE A 154 2.68 0.73 -6.63
CA ILE A 154 1.45 0.98 -5.90
C ILE A 154 1.67 1.89 -4.69
N MET A 155 2.73 1.64 -3.93
CA MET A 155 3.02 2.42 -2.72
C MET A 155 3.50 3.83 -3.05
N ASP A 156 4.26 4.04 -4.12
CA ASP A 156 4.64 5.38 -4.57
C ASP A 156 3.42 6.17 -5.04
N VAL A 157 2.47 5.53 -5.71
CA VAL A 157 1.20 6.19 -6.08
C VAL A 157 0.41 6.58 -4.82
N ILE A 158 0.21 5.69 -3.86
CA ILE A 158 -0.47 6.00 -2.59
C ILE A 158 0.24 7.13 -1.85
N TYR A 159 1.57 7.06 -1.74
CA TYR A 159 2.40 8.08 -1.11
C TYR A 159 2.23 9.45 -1.77
N THR A 160 2.25 9.50 -3.10
CA THR A 160 2.07 10.73 -3.87
C THR A 160 0.73 11.40 -3.55
N TYR A 161 -0.36 10.63 -3.48
CA TYR A 161 -1.67 11.17 -3.11
C TYR A 161 -1.73 11.60 -1.63
N CYS A 162 -1.09 10.88 -0.72
CA CYS A 162 -1.00 11.29 0.68
C CYS A 162 -0.25 12.62 0.82
N SER A 163 0.87 12.76 0.13
CA SER A 163 1.70 13.98 0.13
C SER A 163 0.94 15.17 -0.46
N ALA A 164 0.31 15.01 -1.62
CA ALA A 164 -0.45 16.06 -2.28
C ALA A 164 -1.60 16.58 -1.40
N ASN A 165 -2.34 15.70 -0.75
CA ASN A 165 -3.42 16.08 0.16
C ASN A 165 -2.90 16.93 1.32
N ARG A 166 -1.74 16.60 1.90
CA ARG A 166 -1.16 17.35 3.02
C ARG A 166 -0.71 18.74 2.60
N LEU A 167 0.00 18.86 1.49
CA LEU A 167 0.42 20.16 0.95
C LEU A 167 -0.78 21.07 0.70
N TYR A 168 -1.86 20.54 0.13
CA TYR A 168 -3.09 21.29 -0.08
C TYR A 168 -3.72 21.81 1.24
N PHE A 169 -3.77 20.98 2.28
CA PHE A 169 -4.27 21.38 3.59
C PHE A 169 -3.38 22.42 4.29
N GLU A 170 -2.07 22.32 4.14
CA GLU A 170 -1.13 23.31 4.69
C GLU A 170 -1.29 24.67 4.01
N THR A 171 -1.39 24.72 2.69
CA THR A 171 -1.63 25.95 1.94
C THR A 171 -2.93 26.64 2.37
N ILE A 172 -4.03 25.90 2.50
CA ILE A 172 -5.31 26.48 2.97
C ILE A 172 -5.21 27.01 4.43
N LYS A 173 -4.46 26.33 5.30
CA LYS A 173 -4.27 26.80 6.68
C LYS A 173 -3.48 28.09 6.73
N ASP A 174 -2.47 28.25 5.90
CA ASP A 174 -1.65 29.45 5.85
C ASP A 174 -2.41 30.63 5.26
N GLU A 175 -3.18 30.43 4.20
CA GLU A 175 -4.09 31.45 3.65
C GLU A 175 -5.11 31.92 4.72
N ARG A 176 -5.71 31.02 5.50
CA ARG A 176 -6.65 31.38 6.57
C ARG A 176 -6.00 32.19 7.71
N LYS A 177 -4.73 31.88 8.04
CA LYS A 177 -3.99 32.65 9.05
C LYS A 177 -3.68 34.08 8.58
N GLU A 178 -3.34 34.25 7.31
CA GLU A 178 -3.11 35.57 6.73
C GLU A 178 -4.38 36.42 6.72
N PHE A 179 -5.55 35.82 6.44
CA PHE A 179 -6.84 36.54 6.52
C PHE A 179 -7.22 36.93 7.96
N SER A 180 -6.94 36.08 8.95
CA SER A 180 -7.28 36.37 10.36
C SER A 180 -6.30 37.32 11.06
N SER A 181 -5.13 37.56 10.49
CA SER A 181 -4.14 38.54 11.04
C SER A 181 -4.31 39.95 10.48
N ASN A 182 -5.21 40.15 9.54
CA ASN A 182 -5.50 41.42 8.88
C ASN A 182 -6.84 42.04 9.34
N GLU A 183 -7.51 41.44 10.34
CA GLU A 183 -8.63 42.00 11.12
C GLU A 183 -8.15 42.47 12.50
#